data_9f4f5f569dfe38c99c0049da4bd4ac99
#
_entry.id   9f4f5f569dfe38c99c0049da4bd4ac99
#
_cell.length_a   1.000
_cell.length_b   1.000
_cell.length_c   1.000
_cell.angle_alpha   90.00
_cell.angle_beta   90.00
_cell.angle_gamma   90.00
#
_symmetry.space_group_name_H-M   'P 1'
#
loop_
_entity.id
_entity.type
_entity.pdbx_description
1 polymer ?
#
loop_
_entity_poly.entity_id
_entity_poly.type
_entity_poly.pdbx_seq_one_letter_code
_entity_poly.pdbx_strand_id
1 'polypeptide(L)'
;KKITKIGRLIAGCEIKLYGRKHISKVMDKLSFGDFNSNFKPNRTQYDWLCSVDEEVDKYIADEKCGFICSSSFYYDLINGLWKIHEKESLNRIPRNLPIYIFAGDKDPVGYEGKGIESLFNLYKEIQIEDVSYKLYKGGRHEMLNEWNKDDVINDILKWTRKIV
;
A
#
# COMPACT_ATOMS: atom_id res chain seq x y z
N LYS A 1 4.56 13.89 4.90
CA LYS A 1 6.01 14.26 4.99
C LYS A 1 6.56 14.35 6.44
N LYS A 2 5.82 14.88 7.46
CA LYS A 2 6.34 14.99 8.85
C LYS A 2 6.51 13.61 9.50
N ILE A 3 5.50 12.74 9.41
CA ILE A 3 5.50 11.39 9.99
C ILE A 3 6.63 10.54 9.41
N THR A 4 6.79 10.53 8.09
CA THR A 4 7.87 9.77 7.44
C THR A 4 9.26 10.27 7.79
N LYS A 5 9.44 11.59 8.08
CA LYS A 5 10.73 12.11 8.59
C LYS A 5 11.07 11.53 9.95
N ILE A 6 10.09 11.46 10.86
CA ILE A 6 10.27 10.89 12.20
C ILE A 6 10.56 9.40 12.09
N GLY A 7 9.79 8.65 11.29
CA GLY A 7 10.03 7.22 11.08
C GLY A 7 11.43 6.94 10.53
N ARG A 8 11.90 7.73 9.56
CA ARG A 8 13.26 7.61 9.02
C ARG A 8 14.33 7.86 10.07
N LEU A 9 14.13 8.86 10.94
CA LEU A 9 15.05 9.16 12.03
C LEU A 9 15.13 7.99 13.02
N ILE A 10 13.97 7.44 13.43
CA ILE A 10 13.89 6.29 14.33
C ILE A 10 14.61 5.09 13.73
N ALA A 11 14.27 4.71 12.50
CA ALA A 11 14.93 3.60 11.80
C ALA A 11 16.44 3.82 11.66
N GLY A 12 16.88 5.05 11.36
CA GLY A 12 18.29 5.41 11.30
C GLY A 12 19.03 5.28 12.65
N CYS A 13 18.38 5.67 13.73
CA CYS A 13 18.92 5.49 15.10
C CYS A 13 19.03 4.00 15.46
N GLU A 14 18.00 3.20 15.17
CA GLU A 14 18.06 1.74 15.40
C GLU A 14 19.18 1.08 14.60
N ILE A 15 19.37 1.46 13.33
CA ILE A 15 20.47 0.95 12.50
C ILE A 15 21.82 1.26 13.14
N LYS A 16 21.99 2.47 13.66
CA LYS A 16 23.24 2.90 14.30
C LYS A 16 23.50 2.19 15.63
N LEU A 17 22.46 1.93 16.42
CA LEU A 17 22.57 1.33 17.75
C LEU A 17 22.61 -0.20 17.72
N TYR A 18 21.80 -0.82 16.85
CA TYR A 18 21.55 -2.27 16.87
C TYR A 18 21.96 -2.96 15.56
N GLY A 19 22.36 -2.19 14.54
CA GLY A 19 22.74 -2.72 13.23
C GLY A 19 21.58 -2.83 12.24
N ARG A 20 21.92 -2.98 10.95
CA ARG A 20 20.93 -2.95 9.83
C ARG A 20 19.89 -4.06 9.90
N LYS A 21 20.25 -5.24 10.43
CA LYS A 21 19.37 -6.44 10.49
C LYS A 21 18.50 -6.48 11.75
N HIS A 22 18.56 -5.47 12.61
CA HIS A 22 17.71 -5.39 13.80
C HIS A 22 16.24 -5.43 13.42
N ILE A 23 15.45 -6.32 14.05
CA ILE A 23 14.01 -6.45 13.83
C ILE A 23 13.29 -5.32 14.57
N SER A 24 12.68 -4.41 13.83
CA SER A 24 12.12 -3.18 14.40
C SER A 24 10.63 -3.31 14.71
N LYS A 25 10.30 -3.75 15.93
CA LYS A 25 8.92 -3.75 16.44
C LYS A 25 8.34 -2.34 16.55
N VAL A 26 9.19 -1.33 16.77
CA VAL A 26 8.75 0.07 16.86
C VAL A 26 8.27 0.56 15.49
N MET A 27 9.09 0.33 14.45
CA MET A 27 8.70 0.74 13.10
C MET A 27 7.51 -0.04 12.57
N ASP A 28 7.41 -1.33 12.89
CA ASP A 28 6.26 -2.15 12.55
C ASP A 28 4.97 -1.56 13.12
N LYS A 29 4.95 -1.30 14.43
CA LYS A 29 3.79 -0.69 15.09
C LYS A 29 3.45 0.70 14.54
N LEU A 30 4.44 1.54 14.23
CA LEU A 30 4.23 2.86 13.66
C LEU A 30 3.72 2.81 12.21
N SER A 31 4.05 1.76 11.46
CA SER A 31 3.66 1.61 10.06
C SER A 31 2.30 0.95 9.89
N PHE A 32 1.99 -0.07 10.70
CA PHE A 32 0.83 -0.94 10.50
C PHE A 32 -0.12 -0.99 11.69
N GLY A 33 0.30 -0.50 12.87
CA GLY A 33 -0.44 -0.72 14.13
C GLY A 33 -1.86 -0.19 14.17
N ASP A 34 -2.19 0.83 13.37
CA ASP A 34 -3.51 1.45 13.36
C ASP A 34 -4.43 0.92 12.24
N PHE A 35 -3.91 0.12 11.29
CA PHE A 35 -4.69 -0.29 10.11
C PHE A 35 -5.91 -1.13 10.47
N ASN A 36 -5.84 -1.88 11.55
CA ASN A 36 -6.95 -2.72 12.00
C ASN A 36 -8.01 -1.98 12.84
N SER A 37 -7.78 -0.72 13.16
CA SER A 37 -8.64 0.05 14.09
C SER A 37 -10.09 0.23 13.60
N ASN A 38 -10.29 0.28 12.28
CA ASN A 38 -11.59 0.49 11.65
C ASN A 38 -12.43 -0.79 11.50
N PHE A 39 -11.85 -1.96 11.84
CA PHE A 39 -12.51 -3.28 11.64
C PHE A 39 -12.94 -3.95 12.94
N LYS A 40 -13.15 -3.17 14.00
CA LYS A 40 -13.59 -3.69 15.29
C LYS A 40 -15.05 -4.19 15.25
N PRO A 41 -15.37 -5.31 15.98
CA PRO A 41 -14.46 -6.12 16.76
C PRO A 41 -13.50 -6.92 15.85
N ASN A 42 -12.19 -6.86 16.16
CA ASN A 42 -11.20 -7.57 15.37
C ASN A 42 -11.23 -9.07 15.66
N ARG A 43 -11.20 -9.90 14.62
CA ARG A 43 -11.00 -11.35 14.69
C ARG A 43 -9.51 -11.68 14.83
N THR A 44 -8.68 -10.96 14.06
CA THR A 44 -7.22 -11.10 14.00
C THR A 44 -6.54 -9.72 14.01
N GLN A 45 -5.21 -9.69 13.96
CA GLN A 45 -4.45 -8.44 13.74
C GLN A 45 -4.31 -8.04 12.25
N TYR A 46 -4.86 -8.87 11.34
CA TYR A 46 -4.72 -8.70 9.89
C TYR A 46 -6.06 -8.54 9.16
N ASP A 47 -7.14 -8.27 9.87
CA ASP A 47 -8.47 -8.12 9.26
C ASP A 47 -8.50 -6.97 8.24
N TRP A 48 -7.59 -6.01 8.35
CA TRP A 48 -7.46 -4.91 7.40
C TRP A 48 -7.00 -5.34 5.99
N LEU A 49 -6.43 -6.55 5.86
CA LEU A 49 -5.97 -7.07 4.56
C LEU A 49 -7.14 -7.45 3.65
N CYS A 50 -8.09 -8.19 4.17
CA CYS A 50 -9.20 -8.75 3.38
C CYS A 50 -10.44 -8.93 4.22
N SER A 51 -11.63 -8.86 3.61
CA SER A 51 -12.90 -9.12 4.28
C SER A 51 -13.26 -10.61 4.31
N VAL A 52 -12.55 -11.44 3.54
CA VAL A 52 -12.73 -12.90 3.48
C VAL A 52 -11.85 -13.56 4.54
N ASP A 53 -12.47 -14.14 5.56
CA ASP A 53 -11.78 -14.70 6.73
C ASP A 53 -10.77 -15.78 6.33
N GLU A 54 -11.13 -16.65 5.39
CA GLU A 54 -10.27 -17.72 4.91
C GLU A 54 -8.98 -17.21 4.24
N GLU A 55 -9.04 -16.08 3.56
CA GLU A 55 -7.85 -15.47 2.94
C GLU A 55 -6.94 -14.84 4.01
N VAL A 56 -7.51 -14.23 5.04
CA VAL A 56 -6.75 -13.75 6.20
C VAL A 56 -6.09 -14.91 6.95
N ASP A 57 -6.78 -16.03 7.10
CA ASP A 57 -6.24 -17.23 7.76
C ASP A 57 -5.09 -17.84 6.96
N LYS A 58 -5.17 -17.87 5.63
CA LYS A 58 -4.05 -18.29 4.75
C LYS A 58 -2.84 -17.39 4.93
N TYR A 59 -3.05 -16.06 4.98
CA TYR A 59 -1.96 -15.11 5.24
C TYR A 59 -1.26 -15.37 6.58
N ILE A 60 -2.03 -15.64 7.63
CA ILE A 60 -1.50 -15.93 8.97
C ILE A 60 -0.75 -17.27 9.01
N ALA A 61 -1.21 -18.26 8.25
CA ALA A 61 -0.60 -19.58 8.19
C ALA A 61 0.69 -19.63 7.34
N ASP A 62 0.93 -18.64 6.48
CA ASP A 62 2.12 -18.58 5.65
C ASP A 62 3.31 -17.99 6.43
N GLU A 63 4.35 -18.80 6.64
CA GLU A 63 5.59 -18.36 7.33
C GLU A 63 6.32 -17.20 6.64
N LYS A 64 6.02 -16.96 5.36
CA LYS A 64 6.57 -15.85 4.57
C LYS A 64 5.77 -14.56 4.68
N CYS A 65 4.65 -14.59 5.40
CA CYS A 65 3.77 -13.45 5.62
C CYS A 65 3.80 -12.98 7.07
N GLY A 66 3.41 -11.74 7.33
CA GLY A 66 3.23 -11.20 8.69
C GLY A 66 4.49 -11.08 9.53
N PHE A 67 5.68 -11.30 9.00
CA PHE A 67 6.92 -11.13 9.74
C PHE A 67 7.29 -9.65 9.90
N ILE A 68 7.92 -9.32 11.03
CA ILE A 68 8.40 -7.97 11.29
C ILE A 68 9.69 -7.71 10.53
N CYS A 69 9.71 -6.62 9.76
CA CYS A 69 10.85 -6.25 8.95
C CYS A 69 12.01 -5.64 9.77
N SER A 70 13.20 -5.59 9.15
CA SER A 70 14.38 -4.98 9.77
C SER A 70 14.33 -3.45 9.73
N SER A 71 15.09 -2.79 10.63
CA SER A 71 15.23 -1.33 10.65
C SER A 71 15.72 -0.78 9.30
N SER A 72 16.62 -1.51 8.61
CA SER A 72 17.07 -1.08 7.28
C SER A 72 15.96 -1.16 6.24
N PHE A 73 15.06 -2.15 6.31
CA PHE A 73 13.89 -2.21 5.42
C PHE A 73 13.03 -0.95 5.55
N TYR A 74 12.66 -0.57 6.77
CA TYR A 74 11.83 0.63 6.99
C TYR A 74 12.55 1.91 6.57
N TYR A 75 13.85 2.01 6.83
CA TYR A 75 14.64 3.15 6.39
C TYR A 75 14.67 3.28 4.87
N ASP A 76 14.91 2.18 4.16
CA ASP A 76 15.00 2.15 2.72
C ASP A 76 13.61 2.33 2.07
N LEU A 77 12.54 1.77 2.65
CA LEU A 77 11.16 1.99 2.24
C LEU A 77 10.78 3.48 2.28
N ILE A 78 11.06 4.16 3.40
CA ILE A 78 10.76 5.59 3.54
C ILE A 78 11.56 6.43 2.52
N ASN A 79 12.83 6.11 2.31
CA ASN A 79 13.65 6.79 1.30
C ASN A 79 13.10 6.56 -0.11
N GLY A 80 12.67 5.34 -0.42
CA GLY A 80 12.03 5.00 -1.69
C GLY A 80 10.75 5.80 -1.91
N LEU A 81 9.88 5.83 -0.88
CA LEU A 81 8.64 6.62 -0.93
C LEU A 81 8.89 8.11 -1.16
N TRP A 82 9.97 8.68 -0.59
CA TRP A 82 10.30 10.07 -0.87
C TRP A 82 10.78 10.25 -2.31
N LYS A 83 11.67 9.36 -2.75
CA LYS A 83 12.28 9.45 -4.08
C LYS A 83 11.26 9.35 -5.21
N ILE A 84 10.27 8.44 -5.12
CA ILE A 84 9.24 8.32 -6.15
C ILE A 84 8.33 9.55 -6.27
N HIS A 85 8.25 10.38 -5.21
CA HIS A 85 7.47 11.61 -5.20
C HIS A 85 8.30 12.88 -5.49
N GLU A 86 9.58 12.75 -5.79
CA GLU A 86 10.40 13.87 -6.26
C GLU A 86 9.99 14.27 -7.69
N LYS A 87 10.01 15.57 -7.96
CA LYS A 87 9.66 16.12 -9.27
C LYS A 87 10.44 15.46 -10.42
N GLU A 88 11.71 15.17 -10.19
CA GLU A 88 12.56 14.49 -11.17
C GLU A 88 12.07 13.07 -11.47
N SER A 89 11.69 12.29 -10.45
CA SER A 89 11.16 10.94 -10.61
C SER A 89 9.81 10.96 -11.34
N LEU A 90 8.92 11.87 -10.95
CA LEU A 90 7.62 12.05 -11.61
C LEU A 90 7.76 12.46 -13.08
N ASN A 91 8.75 13.31 -13.40
CA ASN A 91 9.01 13.73 -14.78
C ASN A 91 9.54 12.62 -15.68
N ARG A 92 10.07 11.55 -15.13
CA ARG A 92 10.54 10.37 -15.87
C ARG A 92 9.43 9.42 -16.30
N ILE A 93 8.22 9.58 -15.76
CA ILE A 93 7.08 8.74 -16.14
C ILE A 93 6.68 9.11 -17.57
N PRO A 94 6.67 8.15 -18.54
CA PRO A 94 6.22 8.43 -19.90
C PRO A 94 4.76 8.91 -19.89
N ARG A 95 4.47 10.00 -20.59
CA ARG A 95 3.13 10.60 -20.58
C ARG A 95 2.07 9.71 -21.25
N ASN A 96 2.49 8.91 -22.20
CA ASN A 96 1.65 7.94 -22.91
C ASN A 96 1.55 6.56 -22.21
N LEU A 97 2.11 6.42 -21.00
CA LEU A 97 1.97 5.16 -20.23
C LEU A 97 0.53 5.04 -19.73
N PRO A 98 -0.25 4.01 -20.15
CA PRO A 98 -1.56 3.77 -19.59
C PRO A 98 -1.44 3.33 -18.12
N ILE A 99 -2.25 3.93 -17.24
CA ILE A 99 -2.24 3.62 -15.81
C ILE A 99 -3.66 3.34 -15.34
N TYR A 100 -3.87 2.18 -14.73
CA TYR A 100 -5.09 1.85 -14.02
C TYR A 100 -4.79 1.61 -12.55
N ILE A 101 -5.45 2.37 -11.68
CA ILE A 101 -5.30 2.28 -10.23
C ILE A 101 -6.57 1.67 -9.66
N PHE A 102 -6.46 0.64 -8.83
CA PHE A 102 -7.62 0.09 -8.15
C PHE A 102 -7.32 -0.20 -6.67
N ALA A 103 -8.32 -0.05 -5.83
CA ALA A 103 -8.23 -0.30 -4.40
C ALA A 103 -9.62 -0.54 -3.80
N GLY A 104 -9.66 -1.05 -2.58
CA GLY A 104 -10.88 -1.08 -1.78
C GLY A 104 -11.17 0.31 -1.17
N ASP A 105 -12.45 0.65 -1.05
CA ASP A 105 -12.86 1.89 -0.38
C ASP A 105 -12.74 1.81 1.16
N LYS A 106 -12.37 0.63 1.68
CA LYS A 106 -12.05 0.38 3.10
C LYS A 106 -10.57 0.11 3.35
N ASP A 107 -9.72 0.23 2.32
CA ASP A 107 -8.28 0.04 2.48
C ASP A 107 -7.65 1.17 3.33
N PRO A 108 -7.15 0.89 4.54
CA PRO A 108 -6.54 1.89 5.41
C PRO A 108 -5.20 2.40 4.86
N VAL A 109 -4.49 1.59 4.04
CA VAL A 109 -3.23 1.99 3.39
C VAL A 109 -3.49 3.08 2.37
N GLY A 110 -4.59 2.98 1.64
CA GLY A 110 -5.07 3.98 0.68
C GLY A 110 -5.88 5.11 1.33
N TYR A 111 -5.91 5.23 2.66
CA TYR A 111 -6.74 6.19 3.38
C TYR A 111 -8.21 6.14 2.93
N GLU A 112 -8.75 4.92 2.83
CA GLU A 112 -10.14 4.69 2.42
C GLU A 112 -10.48 5.35 1.07
N GLY A 113 -9.57 5.22 0.11
CA GLY A 113 -9.69 5.75 -1.24
C GLY A 113 -9.13 7.17 -1.45
N LYS A 114 -8.99 8.01 -0.41
CA LYS A 114 -8.48 9.39 -0.54
C LYS A 114 -7.05 9.44 -1.09
N GLY A 115 -6.21 8.48 -0.71
CA GLY A 115 -4.85 8.35 -1.24
C GLY A 115 -4.85 8.02 -2.74
N ILE A 116 -5.80 7.19 -3.17
CA ILE A 116 -5.97 6.82 -4.58
C ILE A 116 -6.41 8.02 -5.42
N GLU A 117 -7.38 8.78 -4.93
CA GLU A 117 -7.81 10.03 -5.59
C GLU A 117 -6.68 11.05 -5.66
N SER A 118 -5.89 11.20 -4.60
CA SER A 118 -4.73 12.09 -4.59
C SER A 118 -3.67 11.66 -5.60
N LEU A 119 -3.42 10.36 -5.72
CA LEU A 119 -2.48 9.81 -6.70
C LEU A 119 -2.98 10.01 -8.15
N PHE A 120 -4.27 9.76 -8.39
CA PHE A 120 -4.90 10.02 -9.68
C PHE A 120 -4.75 11.50 -10.08
N ASN A 121 -5.06 12.43 -9.17
CA ASN A 121 -4.92 13.87 -9.42
C ASN A 121 -3.47 14.26 -9.70
N LEU A 122 -2.50 13.70 -8.96
CA LEU A 122 -1.08 13.90 -9.22
C LEU A 122 -0.68 13.47 -10.64
N TYR A 123 -1.16 12.31 -11.09
CA TYR A 123 -0.88 11.85 -12.45
C TYR A 123 -1.53 12.73 -13.52
N LYS A 124 -2.72 13.28 -13.25
CA LYS A 124 -3.34 14.28 -14.13
C LYS A 124 -2.55 15.58 -14.17
N GLU A 125 -2.08 16.08 -13.04
CA GLU A 125 -1.25 17.29 -12.95
C GLU A 125 0.05 17.17 -13.75
N ILE A 126 0.68 16.00 -13.72
CA ILE A 126 1.88 15.73 -14.52
C ILE A 126 1.57 15.27 -15.94
N GLN A 127 0.31 15.39 -16.38
CA GLN A 127 -0.14 15.17 -17.76
C GLN A 127 0.02 13.72 -18.27
N ILE A 128 -0.21 12.72 -17.42
CA ILE A 128 -0.41 11.35 -17.91
C ILE A 128 -1.69 11.31 -18.74
N GLU A 129 -1.59 10.86 -19.99
CA GLU A 129 -2.69 10.91 -20.98
C GLU A 129 -3.82 9.97 -20.62
N ASP A 130 -3.49 8.71 -20.35
CA ASP A 130 -4.45 7.66 -20.00
C ASP A 130 -4.23 7.19 -18.57
N VAL A 131 -4.91 7.85 -17.62
CA VAL A 131 -4.98 7.41 -16.23
C VAL A 131 -6.41 7.30 -15.76
N SER A 132 -6.74 6.19 -15.14
CA SER A 132 -8.05 5.93 -14.56
C SER A 132 -7.91 5.24 -13.21
N TYR A 133 -8.96 5.34 -12.38
CA TYR A 133 -9.01 4.59 -11.13
C TYR A 133 -10.41 4.04 -10.86
N LYS A 134 -10.46 3.00 -10.02
CA LYS A 134 -11.71 2.43 -9.49
C LYS A 134 -11.55 2.06 -8.04
N LEU A 135 -12.52 2.49 -7.21
CA LEU A 135 -12.68 2.05 -5.84
C LEU A 135 -13.78 1.00 -5.77
N TYR A 136 -13.49 -0.13 -5.15
CA TYR A 136 -14.43 -1.23 -4.96
C TYR A 136 -15.07 -1.13 -3.58
N LYS A 137 -16.39 -1.05 -3.58
CA LYS A 137 -17.17 -0.87 -2.35
C LYS A 137 -17.00 -2.05 -1.38
N GLY A 138 -16.68 -1.75 -0.14
CA GLY A 138 -16.48 -2.73 0.92
C GLY A 138 -15.14 -3.44 0.87
N GLY A 139 -14.38 -3.32 -0.21
CA GLY A 139 -13.06 -3.96 -0.34
C GLY A 139 -12.02 -3.34 0.58
N ARG A 140 -11.10 -4.17 1.08
CA ARG A 140 -9.97 -3.79 1.91
C ARG A 140 -8.69 -3.75 1.09
N HIS A 141 -7.54 -4.11 1.64
CA HIS A 141 -6.24 -3.94 0.99
C HIS A 141 -6.00 -4.91 -0.17
N GLU A 142 -6.32 -6.18 0.00
CA GLU A 142 -6.01 -7.25 -0.97
C GLU A 142 -7.17 -7.52 -1.93
N MET A 143 -7.40 -6.62 -2.87
CA MET A 143 -8.56 -6.66 -3.77
C MET A 143 -8.68 -7.94 -4.62
N LEU A 144 -7.57 -8.64 -4.88
CA LEU A 144 -7.60 -9.91 -5.62
C LEU A 144 -7.92 -11.12 -4.74
N ASN A 145 -8.09 -10.91 -3.44
CA ASN A 145 -8.50 -11.91 -2.46
C ASN A 145 -9.90 -11.61 -1.88
N GLU A 146 -10.49 -10.46 -2.22
CA GLU A 146 -11.79 -10.02 -1.75
C GLU A 146 -12.94 -10.86 -2.30
N TRP A 147 -14.11 -10.80 -1.63
CA TRP A 147 -15.32 -11.49 -2.05
C TRP A 147 -15.76 -11.18 -3.48
N ASN A 148 -15.43 -10.00 -3.98
CA ASN A 148 -15.74 -9.52 -5.34
C ASN A 148 -14.52 -9.54 -6.27
N LYS A 149 -13.53 -10.38 -5.99
CA LYS A 149 -12.29 -10.50 -6.79
C LYS A 149 -12.53 -10.73 -8.28
N ASP A 150 -13.59 -11.45 -8.63
CA ASP A 150 -13.92 -11.73 -10.04
C ASP A 150 -14.28 -10.45 -10.80
N ASP A 151 -14.97 -9.50 -10.16
CA ASP A 151 -15.24 -8.19 -10.74
C ASP A 151 -13.96 -7.41 -10.96
N VAL A 152 -13.04 -7.45 -9.97
CA VAL A 152 -11.73 -6.80 -10.05
C VAL A 152 -10.91 -7.36 -11.20
N ILE A 153 -10.80 -8.69 -11.29
CA ILE A 153 -10.09 -9.39 -12.36
C ILE A 153 -10.70 -9.06 -13.73
N ASN A 154 -12.03 -9.09 -13.86
CA ASN A 154 -12.71 -8.75 -15.10
C ASN A 154 -12.45 -7.31 -15.54
N ASP A 155 -12.41 -6.35 -14.61
CA ASP A 155 -12.10 -4.97 -14.93
C ASP A 155 -10.64 -4.80 -15.36
N ILE A 156 -9.69 -5.46 -14.70
CA ILE A 156 -8.28 -5.50 -15.12
C ILE A 156 -8.16 -6.07 -16.53
N LEU A 157 -8.82 -7.20 -16.82
CA LEU A 157 -8.82 -7.81 -18.14
C LEU A 157 -9.44 -6.90 -19.21
N LYS A 158 -10.55 -6.23 -18.91
CA LYS A 158 -11.16 -5.26 -19.82
C LYS A 158 -10.22 -4.08 -20.10
N TRP A 159 -9.56 -3.57 -19.07
CA TRP A 159 -8.60 -2.48 -19.22
C TRP A 159 -7.38 -2.93 -20.05
N THR A 160 -6.79 -4.08 -19.75
CA THR A 160 -5.65 -4.63 -20.48
C THR A 160 -5.95 -4.80 -21.97
N ARG A 161 -7.14 -5.29 -22.32
CA ARG A 161 -7.57 -5.47 -23.73
C ARG A 161 -7.71 -4.16 -24.52
N LYS A 162 -7.76 -3.01 -23.86
CA LYS A 162 -7.81 -1.70 -24.54
C LYS A 162 -6.42 -1.18 -24.94
N ILE A 163 -5.37 -1.72 -24.33
CA ILE A 163 -4.01 -1.25 -24.53
C ILE A 163 -3.13 -2.25 -25.29
N VAL A 164 -3.63 -3.43 -25.55
CA VAL A 164 -3.03 -4.48 -26.39
C VAL A 164 -3.80 -4.56 -27.70
#